data_0df1953231f3a567b87d7bf527b4d202
#
_entry.id   0df1953231f3a567b87d7bf527b4d202
#
_cell.length_a   1.000
_cell.length_b   1.000
_cell.length_c   1.000
_cell.angle_alpha   90.00
_cell.angle_beta   90.00
_cell.angle_gamma   90.00
#
_symmetry.space_group_name_H-M   'P 1'
#
loop_
_entity.id
_entity.type
_entity.pdbx_description
1 polymer ?
#
loop_
_entity_poly.entity_id
_entity_poly.type
_entity_poly.pdbx_seq_one_letter_code
_entity_poly.pdbx_strand_id
1 'polypeptide(L)'
;MNYLRFVLGVIFISFLVSVLYIKNYSPVFIIKKSINTNIPTATIHEYINNHHDWPEWNPWIQENPDIKLTHKKNSPIYPTLEWESKNGNGVLTTKSTSNQNQITQEVNIKNFRSFEIIWNIHKDAKKLELIIKGEMVFLTKIQALLSGGFEKLIGTYSSKALRNINQTLQSKLKQHRFEFLGEVLLPKQYHLSLSYKSKEEEQDSLLKLGTQHLLEYARKQNIKINASIFTVNPISNSDEKIWTIGLPIEKYHNPLDSLIKCNSKNERKALKGIHYGINKNLNQSWSILYNEIELLNHDIQFFPVKIQKVGPETTENPLKWKTEMYLPFK
;
A
#
# COMPACT_ATOMS: atom_id res chain seq x y z
N MET A 1 -20.82 62.26 -30.07
CA MET A 1 -20.90 61.09 -30.96
C MET A 1 -19.55 60.51 -31.35
N ASN A 2 -18.55 61.30 -31.63
CA ASN A 2 -17.20 60.86 -32.02
C ASN A 2 -16.41 60.18 -30.90
N TYR A 3 -16.51 60.67 -29.65
CA TYR A 3 -15.81 60.08 -28.50
C TYR A 3 -16.26 58.64 -28.20
N LEU A 4 -17.58 58.39 -28.23
CA LEU A 4 -18.17 57.07 -28.01
C LEU A 4 -17.70 56.06 -29.10
N ARG A 5 -17.65 56.50 -30.37
CA ARG A 5 -17.14 55.67 -31.48
C ARG A 5 -15.65 55.36 -31.33
N PHE A 6 -14.87 56.33 -30.85
CA PHE A 6 -13.44 56.13 -30.56
C PHE A 6 -13.24 55.09 -29.45
N VAL A 7 -13.97 55.21 -28.31
CA VAL A 7 -13.89 54.27 -27.21
C VAL A 7 -14.33 52.87 -27.63
N LEU A 8 -15.44 52.75 -28.40
CA LEU A 8 -15.83 51.45 -28.93
C LEU A 8 -14.79 50.83 -29.89
N GLY A 9 -14.12 51.65 -30.70
CA GLY A 9 -13.04 51.22 -31.57
C GLY A 9 -11.86 50.66 -30.78
N VAL A 10 -11.46 51.34 -29.70
CA VAL A 10 -10.38 50.87 -28.83
C VAL A 10 -10.73 49.55 -28.17
N ILE A 11 -11.96 49.42 -27.64
CA ILE A 11 -12.44 48.17 -27.03
C ILE A 11 -12.42 47.02 -28.05
N PHE A 12 -12.90 47.29 -29.28
CA PHE A 12 -12.97 46.30 -30.34
C PHE A 12 -11.55 45.83 -30.74
N ILE A 13 -10.59 46.76 -30.91
CA ILE A 13 -9.18 46.43 -31.22
C ILE A 13 -8.58 45.64 -30.06
N SER A 14 -8.79 46.04 -28.79
CA SER A 14 -8.29 45.33 -27.63
C SER A 14 -8.84 43.91 -27.58
N PHE A 15 -10.14 43.71 -27.90
CA PHE A 15 -10.76 42.42 -28.00
C PHE A 15 -10.13 41.54 -29.08
N LEU A 16 -9.91 42.07 -30.29
CA LEU A 16 -9.26 41.35 -31.37
C LEU A 16 -7.84 40.93 -31.01
N VAL A 17 -7.05 41.83 -30.40
CA VAL A 17 -5.69 41.54 -29.94
C VAL A 17 -5.73 40.43 -28.88
N SER A 18 -6.68 40.47 -27.94
CA SER A 18 -6.85 39.45 -26.92
C SER A 18 -7.19 38.07 -27.51
N VAL A 19 -8.11 38.04 -28.49
CA VAL A 19 -8.46 36.80 -29.21
C VAL A 19 -7.26 36.23 -29.96
N LEU A 20 -6.49 37.07 -30.66
CA LEU A 20 -5.27 36.64 -31.37
C LEU A 20 -4.22 36.12 -30.39
N TYR A 21 -4.04 36.79 -29.25
CA TYR A 21 -3.11 36.35 -28.21
C TYR A 21 -3.49 34.99 -27.67
N ILE A 22 -4.75 34.78 -27.31
CA ILE A 22 -5.28 33.49 -26.80
C ILE A 22 -5.14 32.38 -27.86
N LYS A 23 -5.42 32.70 -29.14
CA LYS A 23 -5.27 31.74 -30.24
C LYS A 23 -3.82 31.23 -30.36
N ASN A 24 -2.85 32.16 -30.23
CA ASN A 24 -1.42 31.86 -30.34
C ASN A 24 -0.81 31.30 -29.03
N TYR A 25 -1.54 31.34 -27.91
CA TYR A 25 -1.08 30.73 -26.66
C TYR A 25 -0.93 29.21 -26.84
N SER A 26 0.19 28.64 -26.34
CA SER A 26 0.47 27.21 -26.50
C SER A 26 -0.73 26.36 -26.08
N PRO A 27 -1.18 25.45 -26.94
CA PRO A 27 -2.26 24.52 -26.53
C PRO A 27 -1.74 23.44 -25.61
N VAL A 28 -0.46 23.09 -25.68
CA VAL A 28 0.13 21.98 -24.90
C VAL A 28 0.48 22.46 -23.51
N PHE A 29 0.13 21.68 -22.51
CA PHE A 29 0.58 21.84 -21.15
C PHE A 29 1.24 20.56 -20.62
N ILE A 30 2.27 20.74 -19.80
CA ILE A 30 2.93 19.68 -19.03
C ILE A 30 3.13 20.21 -17.63
N ILE A 31 2.49 19.55 -16.65
CA ILE A 31 2.63 19.87 -15.24
C ILE A 31 3.37 18.72 -14.59
N LYS A 32 4.47 19.04 -13.91
CA LYS A 32 5.30 18.06 -13.23
C LYS A 32 5.47 18.44 -11.77
N LYS A 33 5.04 17.58 -10.86
CA LYS A 33 5.17 17.74 -9.41
C LYS A 33 5.73 16.46 -8.81
N SER A 34 6.42 16.57 -7.68
CA SER A 34 6.95 15.39 -6.99
C SER A 34 7.07 15.61 -5.51
N ILE A 35 7.13 14.50 -4.75
CA ILE A 35 7.35 14.47 -3.31
C ILE A 35 8.33 13.34 -2.97
N ASN A 36 9.16 13.54 -1.95
CA ASN A 36 9.95 12.47 -1.38
C ASN A 36 9.09 11.58 -0.47
N THR A 37 9.29 10.28 -0.53
CA THR A 37 8.51 9.30 0.23
C THR A 37 9.33 8.07 0.57
N ASN A 38 9.11 7.50 1.76
CA ASN A 38 9.70 6.23 2.20
C ASN A 38 8.68 5.08 2.13
N ILE A 39 7.53 5.30 1.50
CA ILE A 39 6.49 4.29 1.36
C ILE A 39 6.92 3.28 0.29
N PRO A 40 6.74 1.97 0.51
CA PRO A 40 7.06 0.95 -0.50
C PRO A 40 6.35 1.21 -1.82
N THR A 41 7.05 0.99 -2.94
CA THR A 41 6.52 1.24 -4.30
C THR A 41 5.24 0.48 -4.57
N ALA A 42 5.17 -0.79 -4.17
CA ALA A 42 3.97 -1.61 -4.32
C ALA A 42 2.75 -1.01 -3.60
N THR A 43 2.96 -0.46 -2.40
CA THR A 43 1.88 0.19 -1.64
C THR A 43 1.34 1.42 -2.37
N ILE A 44 2.24 2.29 -2.86
CA ILE A 44 1.85 3.49 -3.62
C ILE A 44 1.13 3.09 -4.91
N HIS A 45 1.72 2.15 -5.65
CA HIS A 45 1.19 1.68 -6.93
C HIS A 45 -0.23 1.13 -6.78
N GLU A 46 -0.44 0.21 -5.84
CA GLU A 46 -1.75 -0.38 -5.60
C GLU A 46 -2.78 0.66 -5.15
N TYR A 47 -2.37 1.60 -4.29
CA TYR A 47 -3.26 2.64 -3.77
C TYR A 47 -3.70 3.63 -4.84
N ILE A 48 -2.81 4.04 -5.75
CA ILE A 48 -3.15 4.93 -6.86
C ILE A 48 -4.00 4.19 -7.90
N ASN A 49 -3.69 2.92 -8.19
CA ASN A 49 -4.42 2.15 -9.18
C ASN A 49 -5.79 1.66 -8.70
N ASN A 50 -5.99 1.58 -7.37
CA ASN A 50 -7.30 1.25 -6.81
C ASN A 50 -8.18 2.51 -6.75
N HIS A 51 -9.07 2.68 -7.71
CA HIS A 51 -9.94 3.85 -7.79
C HIS A 51 -10.94 3.98 -6.63
N HIS A 52 -11.16 2.91 -5.83
CA HIS A 52 -11.96 3.00 -4.60
C HIS A 52 -11.29 3.85 -3.51
N ASP A 53 -9.95 3.96 -3.54
CA ASP A 53 -9.20 4.78 -2.59
C ASP A 53 -9.12 6.27 -3.00
N TRP A 54 -9.58 6.63 -4.19
CA TRP A 54 -9.50 7.99 -4.72
C TRP A 54 -10.13 9.06 -3.84
N PRO A 55 -11.31 8.87 -3.22
CA PRO A 55 -11.90 9.84 -2.30
C PRO A 55 -11.02 10.18 -1.10
N GLU A 56 -10.13 9.27 -0.70
CA GLU A 56 -9.27 9.49 0.46
C GLU A 56 -8.16 10.52 0.20
N TRP A 57 -7.71 10.64 -1.04
CA TRP A 57 -6.53 11.46 -1.36
C TRP A 57 -6.72 12.48 -2.48
N ASN A 58 -7.70 12.31 -3.36
CA ASN A 58 -7.90 13.21 -4.49
C ASN A 58 -8.57 14.50 -4.04
N PRO A 59 -7.86 15.65 -4.06
CA PRO A 59 -8.38 16.90 -3.53
C PRO A 59 -9.58 17.43 -4.31
N TRP A 60 -9.67 17.14 -5.61
CA TRP A 60 -10.80 17.55 -6.42
C TRP A 60 -12.10 16.83 -5.99
N ILE A 61 -12.01 15.55 -5.67
CA ILE A 61 -13.17 14.81 -5.13
C ILE A 61 -13.52 15.32 -3.74
N GLN A 62 -12.53 15.54 -2.88
CA GLN A 62 -12.75 16.02 -1.51
C GLN A 62 -13.42 17.40 -1.45
N GLU A 63 -13.14 18.28 -2.43
CA GLU A 63 -13.69 19.63 -2.51
C GLU A 63 -15.06 19.69 -3.23
N ASN A 64 -15.51 18.59 -3.82
CA ASN A 64 -16.78 18.50 -4.54
C ASN A 64 -17.65 17.35 -3.98
N PRO A 65 -18.31 17.51 -2.86
CA PRO A 65 -19.04 16.44 -2.16
C PRO A 65 -20.26 15.91 -2.94
N ASP A 66 -20.71 16.61 -3.97
CA ASP A 66 -21.81 16.21 -4.86
C ASP A 66 -21.38 15.25 -5.99
N ILE A 67 -20.07 14.92 -6.07
CA ILE A 67 -19.56 13.96 -7.05
C ILE A 67 -20.13 12.57 -6.78
N LYS A 68 -20.71 11.98 -7.82
CA LYS A 68 -21.11 10.58 -7.85
C LYS A 68 -20.06 9.76 -8.61
N LEU A 69 -19.47 8.77 -7.94
CA LEU A 69 -18.45 7.90 -8.51
C LEU A 69 -19.05 6.56 -8.88
N THR A 70 -18.77 6.07 -10.09
CA THR A 70 -19.17 4.75 -10.57
C THR A 70 -17.93 3.98 -11.02
N HIS A 71 -17.70 2.85 -10.37
CA HIS A 71 -16.56 1.96 -10.68
C HIS A 71 -17.00 0.89 -11.68
N LYS A 72 -16.38 0.87 -12.86
CA LYS A 72 -16.63 -0.18 -13.85
C LYS A 72 -15.65 -1.33 -13.68
N LYS A 73 -16.17 -2.54 -13.54
CA LYS A 73 -15.39 -3.79 -13.44
C LYS A 73 -14.93 -4.30 -14.82
N ASN A 74 -14.35 -3.45 -15.67
CA ASN A 74 -13.93 -3.89 -17.00
C ASN A 74 -12.65 -4.73 -16.97
N SER A 75 -11.76 -4.48 -16.00
CA SER A 75 -10.54 -5.25 -15.77
C SER A 75 -9.98 -4.93 -14.40
N PRO A 76 -9.48 -5.92 -13.63
CA PRO A 76 -8.78 -5.66 -12.38
C PRO A 76 -7.42 -4.98 -12.58
N ILE A 77 -6.83 -5.09 -13.78
CA ILE A 77 -5.52 -4.51 -14.12
C ILE A 77 -5.67 -3.07 -14.62
N TYR A 78 -6.75 -2.79 -15.38
CA TYR A 78 -7.03 -1.49 -16.01
C TYR A 78 -8.40 -0.97 -15.55
N PRO A 79 -8.52 -0.52 -14.29
CA PRO A 79 -9.80 -0.06 -13.77
C PRO A 79 -10.25 1.22 -14.45
N THR A 80 -11.57 1.39 -14.53
CA THR A 80 -12.21 2.60 -15.05
C THR A 80 -13.11 3.19 -13.98
N LEU A 81 -12.98 4.50 -13.77
CA LEU A 81 -13.80 5.30 -12.87
C LEU A 81 -14.55 6.34 -13.66
N GLU A 82 -15.86 6.35 -13.54
CA GLU A 82 -16.71 7.42 -14.07
C GLU A 82 -17.16 8.33 -12.94
N TRP A 83 -17.33 9.60 -13.24
CA TRP A 83 -17.92 10.53 -12.29
C TRP A 83 -18.95 11.44 -12.95
N GLU A 84 -19.93 11.83 -12.15
CA GLU A 84 -20.93 12.83 -12.48
C GLU A 84 -20.90 13.94 -11.42
N SER A 85 -20.85 15.18 -11.84
CA SER A 85 -20.92 16.35 -10.96
C SER A 85 -21.49 17.56 -11.67
N LYS A 86 -21.86 18.58 -10.90
CA LYS A 86 -22.30 19.88 -11.44
C LYS A 86 -21.18 20.56 -12.25
N ASN A 87 -19.91 20.28 -11.93
CA ASN A 87 -18.75 20.86 -12.57
C ASN A 87 -18.27 20.08 -13.81
N GLY A 88 -19.00 19.04 -14.22
CA GLY A 88 -18.73 18.23 -15.39
C GLY A 88 -18.63 16.75 -15.08
N ASN A 89 -18.93 15.95 -16.11
CA ASN A 89 -18.86 14.51 -16.07
C ASN A 89 -17.60 14.04 -16.78
N GLY A 90 -17.03 12.94 -16.33
CA GLY A 90 -15.84 12.42 -16.98
C GLY A 90 -15.57 10.95 -16.67
N VAL A 91 -14.52 10.46 -17.28
CA VAL A 91 -14.05 9.07 -17.18
C VAL A 91 -12.54 9.09 -17.02
N LEU A 92 -12.04 8.37 -16.03
CA LEU A 92 -10.64 8.04 -15.88
C LEU A 92 -10.45 6.57 -16.19
N THR A 93 -9.47 6.26 -17.02
CA THR A 93 -9.12 4.89 -17.40
C THR A 93 -7.63 4.68 -17.17
N THR A 94 -7.24 3.67 -16.41
CA THR A 94 -5.85 3.22 -16.40
C THR A 94 -5.53 2.55 -17.72
N LYS A 95 -4.51 3.03 -18.43
CA LYS A 95 -4.07 2.55 -19.75
C LYS A 95 -2.95 1.53 -19.66
N SER A 96 -2.01 1.76 -18.77
CA SER A 96 -0.88 0.86 -18.56
C SER A 96 -0.34 0.94 -17.15
N THR A 97 0.23 -0.17 -16.69
CA THR A 97 1.02 -0.27 -15.46
C THR A 97 2.30 -1.00 -15.79
N SER A 98 3.43 -0.54 -15.28
CA SER A 98 4.74 -1.16 -15.53
C SER A 98 5.45 -1.44 -14.22
N ASN A 99 5.69 -2.74 -13.94
CA ASN A 99 6.52 -3.23 -12.82
C ASN A 99 6.40 -2.48 -11.49
N GLN A 100 5.19 -2.02 -11.14
CA GLN A 100 4.89 -1.21 -9.96
C GLN A 100 5.62 0.17 -9.91
N ASN A 101 6.30 0.55 -10.99
CA ASN A 101 7.08 1.79 -11.05
C ASN A 101 6.37 2.92 -11.80
N GLN A 102 5.39 2.59 -12.63
CA GLN A 102 4.66 3.59 -13.40
C GLN A 102 3.20 3.19 -13.59
N ILE A 103 2.32 4.20 -13.53
CA ILE A 103 0.90 4.07 -13.90
C ILE A 103 0.61 5.20 -14.89
N THR A 104 0.00 4.85 -16.03
CA THR A 104 -0.49 5.81 -17.00
C THR A 104 -2.01 5.75 -17.05
N GLN A 105 -2.65 6.88 -16.88
CA GLN A 105 -4.09 7.03 -16.86
C GLN A 105 -4.51 8.09 -17.88
N GLU A 106 -5.65 7.88 -18.52
CA GLU A 106 -6.28 8.85 -19.40
C GLU A 106 -7.54 9.40 -18.73
N VAL A 107 -7.68 10.70 -18.76
CA VAL A 107 -8.86 11.41 -18.26
C VAL A 107 -9.61 12.02 -19.44
N ASN A 108 -10.88 11.65 -19.58
CA ASN A 108 -11.79 12.21 -20.55
C ASN A 108 -12.89 12.97 -19.82
N ILE A 109 -12.94 14.29 -19.98
CA ILE A 109 -14.00 15.16 -19.42
C ILE A 109 -14.89 15.62 -20.56
N LYS A 110 -16.20 15.51 -20.38
CA LYS A 110 -17.18 15.99 -21.37
C LYS A 110 -16.90 17.48 -21.68
N ASN A 111 -16.80 17.80 -22.98
CA ASN A 111 -16.47 19.13 -23.50
C ASN A 111 -15.02 19.62 -23.33
N PHE A 112 -14.12 18.75 -22.87
CA PHE A 112 -12.67 19.02 -22.82
C PHE A 112 -11.93 17.99 -23.67
N ARG A 113 -10.70 18.30 -24.09
CA ARG A 113 -9.82 17.31 -24.66
C ARG A 113 -9.34 16.36 -23.57
N SER A 114 -9.11 15.09 -23.95
CA SER A 114 -8.48 14.14 -23.04
C SER A 114 -7.07 14.58 -22.67
N PHE A 115 -6.64 14.20 -21.46
CA PHE A 115 -5.29 14.41 -20.99
C PHE A 115 -4.78 13.17 -20.27
N GLU A 116 -3.47 13.03 -20.22
CA GLU A 116 -2.79 11.94 -19.54
C GLU A 116 -2.32 12.34 -18.15
N ILE A 117 -2.42 11.39 -17.23
CA ILE A 117 -1.80 11.42 -15.90
C ILE A 117 -0.78 10.27 -15.84
N ILE A 118 0.47 10.60 -15.56
CA ILE A 118 1.56 9.63 -15.42
C ILE A 118 2.10 9.74 -14.00
N TRP A 119 2.06 8.63 -13.30
CA TRP A 119 2.66 8.45 -11.98
C TRP A 119 3.96 7.67 -12.15
N ASN A 120 5.09 8.28 -11.76
CA ASN A 120 6.39 7.61 -11.71
C ASN A 120 6.78 7.40 -10.25
N ILE A 121 7.02 6.15 -9.88
CA ILE A 121 7.38 5.74 -8.52
C ILE A 121 8.84 5.29 -8.56
N HIS A 122 9.74 6.15 -8.06
CA HIS A 122 11.18 5.94 -8.09
C HIS A 122 11.64 5.29 -6.79
N LYS A 123 11.86 3.98 -6.78
CA LYS A 123 12.26 3.19 -5.60
C LYS A 123 13.59 3.70 -5.02
N ASP A 124 14.62 3.81 -5.85
CA ASP A 124 15.97 4.20 -5.42
C ASP A 124 16.04 5.66 -4.98
N ALA A 125 15.33 6.55 -5.68
CA ALA A 125 15.25 7.95 -5.33
C ALA A 125 14.26 8.27 -4.21
N LYS A 126 13.51 7.29 -3.72
CA LYS A 126 12.45 7.45 -2.71
C LYS A 126 11.52 8.62 -3.06
N LYS A 127 11.04 8.65 -4.30
CA LYS A 127 10.31 9.78 -4.87
C LYS A 127 9.07 9.32 -5.60
N LEU A 128 7.96 10.00 -5.38
CA LEU A 128 6.73 9.91 -6.18
C LEU A 128 6.61 11.15 -7.04
N GLU A 129 6.47 10.96 -8.34
CA GLU A 129 6.33 12.02 -9.31
C GLU A 129 5.00 11.88 -10.07
N LEU A 130 4.34 13.02 -10.27
CA LEU A 130 3.10 13.16 -11.01
C LEU A 130 3.33 14.06 -12.20
N ILE A 131 3.03 13.57 -13.40
CA ILE A 131 3.06 14.32 -14.64
C ILE A 131 1.67 14.34 -15.23
N ILE A 132 1.14 15.53 -15.51
CA ILE A 132 -0.13 15.71 -16.21
C ILE A 132 0.17 16.42 -17.51
N LYS A 133 -0.21 15.83 -18.65
CA LYS A 133 0.06 16.41 -19.97
C LYS A 133 -1.17 16.31 -20.87
N GLY A 134 -1.37 17.33 -21.68
CA GLY A 134 -2.51 17.37 -22.58
C GLY A 134 -2.55 18.64 -23.41
N GLU A 135 -3.71 18.87 -24.03
CA GLU A 135 -3.93 20.07 -24.84
C GLU A 135 -5.13 20.86 -24.31
N MET A 136 -4.98 22.18 -24.24
CA MET A 136 -6.02 23.12 -23.89
C MET A 136 -6.91 23.45 -25.10
N VAL A 137 -8.21 23.41 -24.92
CA VAL A 137 -9.17 24.05 -25.84
C VAL A 137 -9.22 25.55 -25.56
N PHE A 138 -9.79 26.33 -26.48
CA PHE A 138 -9.83 27.79 -26.39
C PHE A 138 -10.36 28.32 -25.04
N LEU A 139 -11.45 27.75 -24.53
CA LEU A 139 -12.00 28.13 -23.22
C LEU A 139 -11.06 27.83 -22.07
N THR A 140 -10.37 26.69 -22.11
CA THR A 140 -9.39 26.33 -21.09
C THR A 140 -8.17 27.25 -21.10
N LYS A 141 -7.77 27.76 -22.30
CA LYS A 141 -6.73 28.78 -22.40
C LYS A 141 -7.13 30.09 -21.71
N ILE A 142 -8.39 30.50 -21.88
CA ILE A 142 -8.92 31.70 -21.18
C ILE A 142 -8.88 31.51 -19.67
N GLN A 143 -9.39 30.38 -19.17
CA GLN A 143 -9.37 30.07 -17.74
C GLN A 143 -7.96 30.03 -17.18
N ALA A 144 -7.02 29.41 -17.90
CA ALA A 144 -5.61 29.36 -17.51
C ALA A 144 -5.01 30.77 -17.39
N LEU A 145 -5.24 31.64 -18.37
CA LEU A 145 -4.73 33.01 -18.35
C LEU A 145 -5.31 33.83 -17.19
N LEU A 146 -6.62 33.72 -16.94
CA LEU A 146 -7.30 34.40 -15.83
C LEU A 146 -6.85 33.90 -14.45
N SER A 147 -6.45 32.61 -14.34
CA SER A 147 -5.97 32.00 -13.11
C SER A 147 -4.48 32.21 -12.86
N GLY A 148 -3.78 32.91 -13.73
CA GLY A 148 -2.32 33.12 -13.63
C GLY A 148 -1.49 31.95 -14.15
N GLY A 149 -2.04 31.18 -15.09
CA GLY A 149 -1.42 30.04 -15.75
C GLY A 149 -2.05 28.69 -15.37
N PHE A 150 -2.02 27.75 -16.32
CA PHE A 150 -2.57 26.41 -16.13
C PHE A 150 -1.84 25.63 -15.03
N GLU A 151 -0.52 25.89 -14.90
CA GLU A 151 0.29 25.31 -13.83
C GLU A 151 -0.19 25.72 -12.43
N LYS A 152 -0.59 27.00 -12.25
CA LYS A 152 -1.13 27.46 -10.96
C LYS A 152 -2.45 26.79 -10.65
N LEU A 153 -3.29 26.61 -11.67
CA LEU A 153 -4.60 25.99 -11.51
C LEU A 153 -4.50 24.50 -11.15
N ILE A 154 -3.81 23.69 -11.96
CA ILE A 154 -3.74 22.25 -11.80
C ILE A 154 -2.57 21.82 -10.92
N GLY A 155 -1.46 22.55 -10.93
CA GLY A 155 -0.26 22.23 -10.14
C GLY A 155 -0.51 22.28 -8.63
N THR A 156 -1.42 23.14 -8.17
CA THR A 156 -1.85 23.19 -6.76
C THR A 156 -2.57 21.89 -6.36
N TYR A 157 -3.53 21.43 -7.18
CA TYR A 157 -4.21 20.16 -6.97
C TYR A 157 -3.25 18.97 -7.04
N SER A 158 -2.32 18.97 -7.99
CA SER A 158 -1.30 17.93 -8.12
C SER A 158 -0.41 17.83 -6.88
N SER A 159 0.04 18.97 -6.37
CA SER A 159 0.86 19.02 -5.15
C SER A 159 0.08 18.58 -3.91
N LYS A 160 -1.20 18.93 -3.81
CA LYS A 160 -2.09 18.51 -2.72
C LYS A 160 -2.37 17.01 -2.79
N ALA A 161 -2.62 16.45 -4.00
CA ALA A 161 -2.79 15.01 -4.20
C ALA A 161 -1.57 14.21 -3.75
N LEU A 162 -0.36 14.61 -4.15
CA LEU A 162 0.88 13.98 -3.73
C LEU A 162 1.05 13.99 -2.19
N ARG A 163 0.76 15.12 -1.54
CA ARG A 163 0.81 15.20 -0.07
C ARG A 163 -0.23 14.31 0.59
N ASN A 164 -1.45 14.32 0.10
CA ASN A 164 -2.54 13.50 0.65
C ASN A 164 -2.21 12.01 0.54
N ILE A 165 -1.74 11.52 -0.63
CA ILE A 165 -1.31 10.13 -0.82
C ILE A 165 -0.23 9.78 0.22
N ASN A 166 0.81 10.61 0.33
CA ASN A 166 1.92 10.34 1.24
C ASN A 166 1.46 10.31 2.71
N GLN A 167 0.65 11.27 3.15
CA GLN A 167 0.16 11.36 4.52
C GLN A 167 -0.79 10.21 4.86
N THR A 168 -1.75 9.91 3.98
CA THR A 168 -2.72 8.84 4.20
C THR A 168 -2.03 7.48 4.27
N LEU A 169 -1.11 7.18 3.35
CA LEU A 169 -0.38 5.92 3.37
C LEU A 169 0.57 5.80 4.57
N GLN A 170 1.24 6.89 4.97
CA GLN A 170 2.04 6.89 6.21
C GLN A 170 1.17 6.61 7.44
N SER A 171 -0.04 7.19 7.49
CA SER A 171 -0.99 6.93 8.58
C SER A 171 -1.44 5.47 8.58
N LYS A 172 -1.87 4.94 7.41
CA LYS A 172 -2.29 3.53 7.27
C LYS A 172 -1.17 2.55 7.68
N LEU A 173 0.08 2.82 7.29
CA LEU A 173 1.23 1.98 7.65
C LEU A 173 1.57 2.00 9.14
N LYS A 174 1.26 3.09 9.85
CA LYS A 174 1.44 3.19 11.30
C LYS A 174 0.27 2.62 12.08
N GLN A 175 -0.88 2.45 11.45
CA GLN A 175 -2.09 1.99 12.12
C GLN A 175 -1.94 0.55 12.56
N HIS A 176 -2.17 0.30 13.85
CA HIS A 176 -2.27 -1.04 14.40
C HIS A 176 -3.65 -1.65 14.08
N ARG A 177 -3.67 -2.86 13.53
CA ARG A 177 -4.90 -3.62 13.30
C ARG A 177 -4.72 -5.05 13.75
N PHE A 178 -5.57 -5.46 14.68
CA PHE A 178 -5.56 -6.79 15.27
C PHE A 178 -6.98 -7.33 15.39
N GLU A 179 -7.15 -8.61 15.16
CA GLU A 179 -8.42 -9.33 15.28
C GLU A 179 -8.22 -10.47 16.28
N PHE A 180 -8.95 -10.44 17.39
CA PHE A 180 -8.96 -11.52 18.37
C PHE A 180 -9.98 -12.58 17.94
N LEU A 181 -9.55 -13.84 17.88
CA LEU A 181 -10.38 -14.97 17.43
C LEU A 181 -10.77 -15.94 18.55
N GLY A 182 -10.32 -15.67 19.78
CA GLY A 182 -10.64 -16.51 20.94
C GLY A 182 -9.77 -17.76 21.05
N GLU A 183 -10.30 -18.77 21.78
CA GLU A 183 -9.62 -20.04 22.03
C GLU A 183 -9.66 -20.96 20.81
N VAL A 184 -8.55 -21.62 20.56
CA VAL A 184 -8.41 -22.65 19.53
C VAL A 184 -7.65 -23.85 20.07
N LEU A 185 -7.87 -25.02 19.49
CA LEU A 185 -7.11 -26.23 19.77
C LEU A 185 -6.00 -26.39 18.73
N LEU A 186 -4.75 -26.38 19.17
CA LEU A 186 -3.59 -26.69 18.34
C LEU A 186 -3.36 -28.22 18.36
N PRO A 187 -3.36 -28.88 17.19
CA PRO A 187 -3.22 -30.34 17.15
C PRO A 187 -1.80 -30.78 17.49
N LYS A 188 -1.64 -32.06 17.82
CA LYS A 188 -0.33 -32.69 17.92
C LYS A 188 0.41 -32.59 16.59
N GLN A 189 1.69 -32.18 16.63
CA GLN A 189 2.46 -31.89 15.42
C GLN A 189 3.93 -32.23 15.60
N TYR A 190 4.53 -32.91 14.62
CA TYR A 190 5.98 -33.01 14.46
C TYR A 190 6.51 -31.80 13.68
N HIS A 191 7.71 -31.36 14.00
CA HIS A 191 8.33 -30.26 13.27
C HIS A 191 9.87 -30.35 13.32
N LEU A 192 10.49 -29.99 12.23
CA LEU A 192 11.92 -29.67 12.19
C LEU A 192 12.10 -28.26 12.74
N SER A 193 13.17 -28.02 13.48
CA SER A 193 13.44 -26.70 14.05
C SER A 193 14.90 -26.30 13.99
N LEU A 194 15.14 -25.01 13.81
CA LEU A 194 16.41 -24.33 13.95
C LEU A 194 16.26 -23.22 14.98
N SER A 195 17.29 -23.04 15.81
CA SER A 195 17.31 -21.98 16.82
C SER A 195 18.55 -21.09 16.63
N TYR A 196 18.34 -19.79 16.69
CA TYR A 196 19.38 -18.77 16.58
C TYR A 196 19.32 -17.86 17.79
N LYS A 197 20.51 -17.46 18.27
CA LYS A 197 20.66 -16.44 19.30
C LYS A 197 21.08 -15.14 18.61
N SER A 198 20.26 -14.08 18.72
CA SER A 198 20.54 -12.79 18.11
C SER A 198 19.79 -11.65 18.75
N LYS A 199 20.21 -10.43 18.39
CA LYS A 199 19.44 -9.22 18.68
C LYS A 199 18.19 -9.14 17.80
N GLU A 200 17.22 -8.35 18.22
CA GLU A 200 15.94 -8.18 17.50
C GLU A 200 16.12 -7.62 16.09
N GLU A 201 17.12 -6.76 15.90
CA GLU A 201 17.42 -6.12 14.59
C GLU A 201 17.86 -7.13 13.52
N GLU A 202 18.50 -8.24 13.92
CA GLU A 202 19.01 -9.29 13.03
C GLU A 202 17.95 -10.37 12.73
N GLN A 203 16.84 -10.35 13.47
CA GLN A 203 15.81 -11.40 13.45
C GLN A 203 15.33 -11.72 12.04
N ASP A 204 14.91 -10.73 11.27
CA ASP A 204 14.27 -10.97 9.97
C ASP A 204 15.23 -11.67 8.98
N SER A 205 16.51 -11.30 8.99
CA SER A 205 17.54 -11.93 8.16
C SER A 205 17.79 -13.38 8.56
N LEU A 206 17.90 -13.66 9.85
CA LEU A 206 18.12 -15.01 10.38
C LEU A 206 16.89 -15.91 10.17
N LEU A 207 15.69 -15.37 10.35
CA LEU A 207 14.45 -16.11 10.07
C LEU A 207 14.35 -16.48 8.60
N LYS A 208 14.74 -15.59 7.69
CA LYS A 208 14.78 -15.89 6.25
C LYS A 208 15.77 -17.01 5.93
N LEU A 209 17.01 -16.89 6.40
CA LEU A 209 18.05 -17.91 6.18
C LEU A 209 17.64 -19.27 6.77
N GLY A 210 17.14 -19.29 8.00
CA GLY A 210 16.71 -20.52 8.64
C GLY A 210 15.50 -21.16 7.98
N THR A 211 14.58 -20.36 7.47
CA THR A 211 13.45 -20.83 6.66
C THR A 211 13.93 -21.52 5.39
N GLN A 212 14.84 -20.89 4.67
CA GLN A 212 15.43 -21.47 3.46
C GLN A 212 16.15 -22.78 3.76
N HIS A 213 16.97 -22.81 4.81
CA HIS A 213 17.70 -24.01 5.24
C HIS A 213 16.74 -25.17 5.56
N LEU A 214 15.68 -24.94 6.33
CA LEU A 214 14.71 -25.99 6.67
C LEU A 214 13.96 -26.51 5.43
N LEU A 215 13.57 -25.62 4.51
CA LEU A 215 12.86 -26.00 3.28
C LEU A 215 13.78 -26.81 2.33
N GLU A 216 15.03 -26.39 2.17
CA GLU A 216 16.02 -27.12 1.36
C GLU A 216 16.34 -28.50 1.96
N TYR A 217 16.51 -28.56 3.29
CA TYR A 217 16.71 -29.82 3.98
C TYR A 217 15.53 -30.75 3.78
N ALA A 218 14.30 -30.27 4.01
CA ALA A 218 13.09 -31.09 3.83
C ALA A 218 12.97 -31.61 2.38
N ARG A 219 13.29 -30.78 1.39
CA ARG A 219 13.28 -31.15 -0.03
C ARG A 219 14.34 -32.24 -0.32
N LYS A 220 15.60 -32.08 0.16
CA LYS A 220 16.69 -33.06 -0.05
C LYS A 220 16.39 -34.40 0.60
N GLN A 221 15.71 -34.41 1.73
CA GLN A 221 15.33 -35.60 2.47
C GLN A 221 13.95 -36.19 2.12
N ASN A 222 13.26 -35.60 1.12
CA ASN A 222 11.90 -35.98 0.70
C ASN A 222 10.89 -35.97 1.87
N ILE A 223 11.03 -35.03 2.81
CA ILE A 223 10.16 -34.88 3.97
C ILE A 223 8.88 -34.15 3.57
N LYS A 224 7.72 -34.75 3.88
CA LYS A 224 6.43 -34.16 3.60
C LYS A 224 6.07 -33.10 4.63
N ILE A 225 5.90 -31.85 4.14
CA ILE A 225 5.48 -30.69 4.91
C ILE A 225 3.96 -30.69 4.98
N ASN A 226 3.39 -30.47 6.17
CA ASN A 226 1.93 -30.54 6.39
C ASN A 226 1.29 -29.21 6.85
N ALA A 227 2.07 -28.18 7.15
CA ALA A 227 1.58 -26.85 7.51
C ALA A 227 2.61 -25.74 7.26
N SER A 228 2.20 -24.50 7.44
CA SER A 228 3.07 -23.32 7.30
C SER A 228 4.16 -23.29 8.37
N ILE A 229 5.31 -22.74 8.02
CA ILE A 229 6.41 -22.43 8.96
C ILE A 229 5.90 -21.51 10.05
N PHE A 230 6.34 -21.78 11.27
CA PHE A 230 6.08 -20.94 12.42
C PHE A 230 7.36 -20.45 13.07
N THR A 231 7.27 -19.33 13.77
CA THR A 231 8.36 -18.80 14.62
C THR A 231 7.88 -18.79 16.06
N VAL A 232 8.74 -19.25 16.96
CA VAL A 232 8.53 -19.14 18.40
C VAL A 232 9.04 -17.77 18.84
N ASN A 233 8.20 -16.99 19.49
CA ASN A 233 8.55 -15.67 20.01
C ASN A 233 9.12 -15.83 21.42
N PRO A 234 10.40 -15.45 21.66
CA PRO A 234 10.99 -15.60 22.99
C PRO A 234 10.39 -14.59 23.98
N ILE A 235 10.07 -15.07 25.18
CA ILE A 235 9.72 -14.24 26.32
C ILE A 235 11.01 -13.95 27.08
N SER A 236 11.70 -12.87 26.75
CA SER A 236 12.96 -12.51 27.39
C SER A 236 13.17 -10.99 27.35
N ASN A 237 13.64 -10.43 28.45
CA ASN A 237 14.05 -9.03 28.57
C ASN A 237 15.53 -8.82 28.23
N SER A 238 16.26 -9.86 27.80
CA SER A 238 17.65 -9.74 27.38
C SER A 238 17.78 -9.13 25.98
N ASP A 239 18.89 -8.42 25.74
CA ASP A 239 19.20 -7.85 24.42
C ASP A 239 19.34 -8.93 23.34
N GLU A 240 19.83 -10.12 23.73
CA GLU A 240 19.90 -11.28 22.86
C GLU A 240 18.80 -12.29 23.22
N LYS A 241 18.05 -12.68 22.21
CA LYS A 241 16.91 -13.61 22.32
C LYS A 241 17.18 -14.86 21.51
N ILE A 242 16.61 -16.00 21.94
CA ILE A 242 16.65 -17.24 21.19
C ILE A 242 15.40 -17.33 20.31
N TRP A 243 15.59 -17.23 19.02
CA TRP A 243 14.55 -17.37 18.00
C TRP A 243 14.52 -18.79 17.47
N THR A 244 13.36 -19.42 17.46
CA THR A 244 13.20 -20.77 16.92
C THR A 244 12.24 -20.75 15.75
N ILE A 245 12.69 -21.30 14.63
CA ILE A 245 11.89 -21.52 13.42
C ILE A 245 11.48 -22.98 13.43
N GLY A 246 10.21 -23.28 13.17
CA GLY A 246 9.68 -24.62 13.07
C GLY A 246 9.01 -24.88 11.73
N LEU A 247 9.39 -25.97 11.06
CA LEU A 247 8.76 -26.47 9.84
C LEU A 247 7.95 -27.72 10.18
N PRO A 248 6.61 -27.62 10.14
CA PRO A 248 5.73 -28.77 10.43
C PRO A 248 5.87 -29.89 9.40
N ILE A 249 5.99 -31.12 9.89
CA ILE A 249 6.16 -32.33 9.07
C ILE A 249 5.16 -33.40 9.45
N GLU A 250 4.84 -34.31 8.52
CA GLU A 250 3.82 -35.34 8.70
C GLU A 250 4.23 -36.37 9.73
N LYS A 251 5.51 -36.78 9.75
CA LYS A 251 6.02 -37.86 10.61
C LYS A 251 7.33 -37.45 11.26
N TYR A 252 7.66 -38.10 12.39
CA TYR A 252 8.97 -37.93 13.00
C TYR A 252 10.09 -38.29 12.02
N HIS A 253 11.12 -37.47 11.99
CA HIS A 253 12.32 -37.64 11.18
C HIS A 253 13.56 -37.47 12.06
N ASN A 254 14.51 -38.37 11.94
CA ASN A 254 15.81 -38.23 12.63
C ASN A 254 16.75 -37.38 11.79
N PRO A 255 17.06 -36.13 12.18
CA PRO A 255 17.84 -35.22 11.34
C PRO A 255 19.29 -35.70 11.20
N LEU A 256 19.83 -35.61 9.96
CA LEU A 256 21.26 -35.84 9.66
C LEU A 256 22.08 -34.56 9.84
N ASP A 257 21.44 -33.40 9.85
CA ASP A 257 22.08 -32.10 10.08
C ASP A 257 22.08 -31.80 11.60
N SER A 258 23.24 -31.57 12.17
CA SER A 258 23.41 -31.31 13.61
C SER A 258 22.73 -30.03 14.13
N LEU A 259 22.46 -29.07 13.24
CA LEU A 259 21.76 -27.81 13.59
C LEU A 259 20.25 -27.99 13.63
N ILE A 260 19.73 -29.00 12.93
CA ILE A 260 18.28 -29.25 12.83
C ILE A 260 17.87 -30.23 13.94
N LYS A 261 16.82 -29.89 14.65
CA LYS A 261 16.17 -30.78 15.63
C LYS A 261 14.79 -31.16 15.14
N CYS A 262 14.40 -32.42 15.39
CA CYS A 262 13.01 -32.85 15.19
C CYS A 262 12.33 -32.95 16.56
N ASN A 263 11.25 -32.20 16.73
CA ASN A 263 10.49 -32.16 17.98
C ASN A 263 9.02 -32.51 17.73
N SER A 264 8.32 -32.89 18.79
CA SER A 264 6.86 -33.03 18.79
C SER A 264 6.23 -32.02 19.74
N LYS A 265 5.13 -31.44 19.34
CA LYS A 265 4.25 -30.66 20.19
C LYS A 265 2.96 -31.46 20.42
N ASN A 266 2.58 -31.68 21.68
CA ASN A 266 1.31 -32.30 21.99
C ASN A 266 0.16 -31.32 21.67
N GLU A 267 -1.05 -31.88 21.59
CA GLU A 267 -2.27 -31.11 21.50
C GLU A 267 -2.39 -30.15 22.70
N ARG A 268 -2.82 -28.91 22.44
CA ARG A 268 -2.93 -27.87 23.47
C ARG A 268 -3.85 -26.75 23.06
N LYS A 269 -4.46 -26.10 24.02
CA LYS A 269 -5.24 -24.86 23.81
C LYS A 269 -4.33 -23.66 23.57
N ALA A 270 -4.82 -22.70 22.81
CA ALA A 270 -4.16 -21.43 22.60
C ALA A 270 -5.18 -20.32 22.35
N LEU A 271 -4.89 -19.09 22.77
CA LEU A 271 -5.56 -17.92 22.25
C LEU A 271 -5.00 -17.61 20.86
N LYS A 272 -5.91 -17.34 19.92
CA LYS A 272 -5.58 -16.99 18.55
C LYS A 272 -5.94 -15.55 18.25
N GLY A 273 -5.04 -14.84 17.59
CA GLY A 273 -5.30 -13.54 17.00
C GLY A 273 -4.64 -13.40 15.64
N ILE A 274 -5.05 -12.39 14.89
CA ILE A 274 -4.48 -12.04 13.60
C ILE A 274 -4.01 -10.59 13.64
N HIS A 275 -2.73 -10.41 13.41
CA HIS A 275 -2.13 -9.10 13.18
C HIS A 275 -2.11 -8.77 11.69
N TYR A 276 -2.50 -7.55 11.34
CA TYR A 276 -2.42 -7.01 9.98
C TYR A 276 -1.46 -5.84 9.93
N GLY A 277 -0.58 -5.81 8.93
CA GLY A 277 0.34 -4.72 8.70
C GLY A 277 1.79 -5.05 9.02
N ILE A 278 2.58 -4.01 9.28
CA ILE A 278 4.04 -4.11 9.48
C ILE A 278 4.39 -4.84 10.79
N ASN A 279 5.46 -5.64 10.75
CA ASN A 279 5.94 -6.40 11.90
C ASN A 279 6.31 -5.52 13.12
N LYS A 280 6.63 -4.25 12.89
CA LYS A 280 6.94 -3.29 13.96
C LYS A 280 5.80 -3.13 14.97
N ASN A 281 4.56 -3.35 14.56
CA ASN A 281 3.37 -3.22 15.40
C ASN A 281 2.98 -4.55 16.10
N LEU A 282 3.72 -5.65 15.89
CA LEU A 282 3.42 -6.96 16.49
C LEU A 282 3.39 -6.93 18.01
N ASN A 283 4.26 -6.13 18.64
CA ASN A 283 4.30 -6.02 20.12
C ASN A 283 2.96 -5.52 20.70
N GLN A 284 2.26 -4.62 19.99
CA GLN A 284 0.93 -4.17 20.40
C GLN A 284 -0.10 -5.31 20.34
N SER A 285 -0.02 -6.15 19.31
CA SER A 285 -0.88 -7.34 19.17
C SER A 285 -0.60 -8.39 20.24
N TRP A 286 0.67 -8.61 20.58
CA TRP A 286 1.02 -9.50 21.69
C TRP A 286 0.48 -8.99 23.01
N SER A 287 0.57 -7.68 23.30
CA SER A 287 0.02 -7.10 24.52
C SER A 287 -1.47 -7.36 24.66
N ILE A 288 -2.24 -7.31 23.55
CA ILE A 288 -3.66 -7.64 23.58
C ILE A 288 -3.87 -9.11 23.96
N LEU A 289 -3.14 -10.06 23.33
CA LEU A 289 -3.28 -11.49 23.68
C LEU A 289 -2.86 -11.78 25.12
N TYR A 290 -1.84 -11.11 25.65
CA TYR A 290 -1.45 -11.26 27.05
C TYR A 290 -2.51 -10.71 28.00
N ASN A 291 -3.13 -9.59 27.70
CA ASN A 291 -4.23 -9.05 28.49
C ASN A 291 -5.46 -9.99 28.48
N GLU A 292 -5.79 -10.55 27.31
CA GLU A 292 -6.91 -11.50 27.18
C GLU A 292 -6.70 -12.78 27.98
N ILE A 293 -5.45 -13.31 28.02
CA ILE A 293 -5.17 -14.54 28.77
C ILE A 293 -5.26 -14.29 30.29
N GLU A 294 -4.87 -13.12 30.77
CA GLU A 294 -5.02 -12.70 32.15
C GLU A 294 -6.51 -12.56 32.53
N LEU A 295 -7.31 -11.93 31.66
CA LEU A 295 -8.76 -11.77 31.86
C LEU A 295 -9.49 -13.12 31.93
N LEU A 296 -9.02 -14.11 31.20
CA LEU A 296 -9.57 -15.47 31.18
C LEU A 296 -9.02 -16.36 32.30
N ASN A 297 -8.11 -15.86 33.16
CA ASN A 297 -7.43 -16.59 34.23
C ASN A 297 -6.73 -17.87 33.76
N HIS A 298 -6.07 -17.81 32.60
CA HIS A 298 -5.28 -18.91 32.06
C HIS A 298 -3.79 -18.75 32.36
N ASP A 299 -3.10 -19.86 32.62
CA ASP A 299 -1.66 -19.88 32.84
C ASP A 299 -0.90 -20.08 31.53
N ILE A 300 0.02 -19.18 31.23
CA ILE A 300 0.91 -19.30 30.06
C ILE A 300 1.93 -20.40 30.36
N GLN A 301 1.90 -21.50 29.62
CA GLN A 301 2.84 -22.61 29.82
C GLN A 301 3.85 -22.81 28.70
N PHE A 302 3.60 -22.18 27.55
CA PHE A 302 4.42 -22.40 26.37
C PHE A 302 4.75 -21.08 25.68
N PHE A 303 5.85 -21.08 24.96
CA PHE A 303 6.26 -19.89 24.20
C PHE A 303 5.23 -19.52 23.12
N PRO A 304 4.97 -18.21 22.96
CA PRO A 304 4.13 -17.70 21.89
C PRO A 304 4.62 -18.09 20.51
N VAL A 305 3.68 -18.34 19.61
CA VAL A 305 3.97 -18.77 18.24
C VAL A 305 3.34 -17.80 17.24
N LYS A 306 4.10 -17.41 16.22
CA LYS A 306 3.57 -16.63 15.08
C LYS A 306 3.75 -17.40 13.77
N ILE A 307 2.78 -17.24 12.87
CA ILE A 307 2.79 -17.80 11.51
C ILE A 307 2.51 -16.66 10.54
N GLN A 308 3.50 -16.29 9.74
CA GLN A 308 3.31 -15.27 8.71
C GLN A 308 2.60 -15.90 7.51
N LYS A 309 1.31 -15.55 7.33
CA LYS A 309 0.47 -16.07 6.23
C LYS A 309 0.66 -15.29 4.93
N VAL A 310 0.83 -13.99 5.05
CA VAL A 310 1.17 -13.07 3.96
C VAL A 310 2.28 -12.16 4.47
N GLY A 311 3.39 -12.11 3.78
CA GLY A 311 4.56 -11.36 4.21
C GLY A 311 5.37 -10.81 3.04
N PRO A 312 6.60 -10.32 3.29
CA PRO A 312 7.48 -9.75 2.27
C PRO A 312 7.75 -10.69 1.08
N GLU A 313 7.77 -12.00 1.32
CA GLU A 313 7.97 -13.02 0.28
C GLU A 313 6.75 -13.17 -0.66
N THR A 314 5.56 -12.75 -0.19
CA THR A 314 4.31 -12.85 -0.95
C THR A 314 3.97 -11.53 -1.63
N THR A 315 4.18 -10.41 -0.95
CA THR A 315 3.91 -9.06 -1.46
C THR A 315 4.78 -8.01 -0.79
N GLU A 316 5.31 -7.07 -1.58
CA GLU A 316 6.04 -5.92 -1.06
C GLU A 316 5.11 -4.87 -0.41
N ASN A 317 3.77 -5.06 -0.45
CA ASN A 317 2.82 -4.15 0.18
C ASN A 317 2.54 -4.53 1.64
N PRO A 318 3.11 -3.83 2.64
CA PRO A 318 2.93 -4.18 4.05
C PRO A 318 1.50 -4.06 4.55
N LEU A 319 0.63 -3.29 3.89
CA LEU A 319 -0.79 -3.17 4.28
C LEU A 319 -1.57 -4.48 4.07
N LYS A 320 -1.02 -5.40 3.27
CA LYS A 320 -1.57 -6.73 3.02
C LYS A 320 -0.97 -7.83 3.90
N TRP A 321 0.08 -7.52 4.67
CA TRP A 321 0.71 -8.53 5.51
C TRP A 321 -0.26 -9.02 6.58
N LYS A 322 -0.18 -10.32 6.86
CA LYS A 322 -1.06 -11.03 7.78
C LYS A 322 -0.25 -12.04 8.56
N THR A 323 -0.25 -11.91 9.89
CA THR A 323 0.43 -12.80 10.82
C THR A 323 -0.57 -13.40 11.80
N GLU A 324 -0.74 -14.72 11.78
CA GLU A 324 -1.46 -15.43 12.83
C GLU A 324 -0.58 -15.55 14.07
N MET A 325 -1.17 -15.29 15.23
CA MET A 325 -0.51 -15.28 16.52
C MET A 325 -1.24 -16.24 17.45
N TYR A 326 -0.47 -17.05 18.15
CA TYR A 326 -0.98 -18.05 19.07
C TYR A 326 -0.28 -17.94 20.41
N LEU A 327 -1.04 -17.81 21.48
CA LEU A 327 -0.54 -17.81 22.84
C LEU A 327 -1.05 -19.09 23.55
N PRO A 328 -0.24 -20.16 23.59
CA PRO A 328 -0.65 -21.42 24.19
C PRO A 328 -0.72 -21.34 25.70
N PHE A 329 -1.73 -21.97 26.28
CA PHE A 329 -1.98 -22.00 27.72
C PHE A 329 -2.41 -23.40 28.19
N LYS A 330 -2.52 -23.57 29.51
CA LYS A 330 -3.01 -24.81 30.13
C LYS A 330 -4.51 -24.76 30.33
#